data_c73f9dc4dc0061d1e48223a6e046d584
#
_entry.id   c73f9dc4dc0061d1e48223a6e046d584
#
_cell.length_a   1.000
_cell.length_b   1.000
_cell.length_c   1.000
_cell.angle_alpha   90.00
_cell.angle_beta   90.00
_cell.angle_gamma   90.00
#
_symmetry.space_group_name_H-M   'P 1'
#
loop_
_entity.id
_entity.type
_entity.pdbx_description
1 polymer ?
#
loop_
_entity_poly.entity_id
_entity_poly.type
_entity_poly.pdbx_seq_one_letter_code
_entity_poly.pdbx_strand_id
1 'polypeptide(L)'
;MVPFIFGRHHQVMRITLIHNPDAGDDQSPSGDELVGLIHRAGHAVAYQSSKDENWRSRLEESCDIVAVAGGDGIVGQVAKHLIDRHIPIAAIPMGTANNVARTLGLTNKTIPQIIAGWKERLLVNFDAGLASGPWDSKCFIEGLGMGLFTETMYRLDARDNVDLAHLNDSEEKVVSVLQILKERLRTFTPNKLKITLDGQDLSGQYILLEVMNISYVGPNLCLAPHAHPGDGLLDIVFVSADEQDKLSMCLADSIDGKLARPALTVRKGQRLQIEWDGFTVHIDDEVWPDNASAFPLSPNLIDITVKRHTLQFLVSP
;
A
#
# COMPACT_ATOMS: atom_id res chain seq x y z
N MET A 1 14.08 48.98 12.61
CA MET A 1 13.32 48.52 11.42
C MET A 1 12.74 47.19 11.80
N VAL A 2 11.46 47.14 12.17
CA VAL A 2 10.75 45.91 12.60
C VAL A 2 10.34 45.19 11.32
N PRO A 3 10.66 43.91 11.11
CA PRO A 3 10.20 43.21 9.94
C PRO A 3 8.69 43.02 10.04
N PHE A 4 7.96 43.54 9.07
CA PHE A 4 6.56 43.25 8.84
C PHE A 4 6.43 41.75 8.56
N ILE A 5 5.90 41.00 9.51
CA ILE A 5 5.44 39.65 9.32
C ILE A 5 4.13 39.77 8.52
N PHE A 6 4.21 39.58 7.21
CA PHE A 6 3.03 39.36 6.39
C PHE A 6 2.31 38.14 6.96
N GLY A 7 1.13 38.36 7.53
CA GLY A 7 0.26 37.29 7.94
C GLY A 7 0.03 36.33 6.77
N ARG A 8 0.44 35.08 6.90
CA ARG A 8 0.07 34.00 5.96
C ARG A 8 -1.46 33.91 6.01
N HIS A 9 -2.13 34.45 5.01
CA HIS A 9 -3.56 34.20 4.82
C HIS A 9 -3.73 32.69 4.71
N HIS A 10 -4.33 32.07 5.69
CA HIS A 10 -4.74 30.67 5.61
C HIS A 10 -5.77 30.56 4.49
N GLN A 11 -5.35 30.10 3.34
CA GLN A 11 -6.26 29.88 2.22
C GLN A 11 -7.18 28.70 2.59
N VAL A 12 -8.47 28.96 2.62
CA VAL A 12 -9.49 27.91 2.78
C VAL A 12 -9.37 26.94 1.60
N MET A 13 -9.16 25.67 1.89
CA MET A 13 -9.13 24.61 0.88
C MET A 13 -10.49 23.92 0.79
N ARG A 14 -10.83 23.47 -0.42
CA ARG A 14 -11.99 22.61 -0.68
C ARG A 14 -11.51 21.18 -0.63
N ILE A 15 -11.95 20.44 0.37
CA ILE A 15 -11.55 19.05 0.62
C ILE A 15 -12.69 18.13 0.19
N THR A 16 -12.38 17.13 -0.63
CA THR A 16 -13.25 15.97 -0.80
C THR A 16 -12.80 14.91 0.18
N LEU A 17 -13.63 14.55 1.15
CA LEU A 17 -13.35 13.51 2.14
C LEU A 17 -14.01 12.20 1.73
N ILE A 18 -13.21 11.21 1.33
CA ILE A 18 -13.65 9.83 1.13
C ILE A 18 -13.40 9.06 2.43
N HIS A 19 -14.45 8.50 3.01
CA HIS A 19 -14.37 7.78 4.29
C HIS A 19 -14.87 6.34 4.15
N ASN A 20 -14.09 5.39 4.65
CA ASN A 20 -14.56 4.03 4.84
C ASN A 20 -15.06 3.85 6.28
N PRO A 21 -16.38 3.81 6.51
CA PRO A 21 -16.95 3.73 7.85
C PRO A 21 -16.68 2.40 8.58
N ASP A 22 -16.25 1.36 7.85
CA ASP A 22 -15.87 0.07 8.45
C ASP A 22 -14.39 0.03 8.84
N ALA A 23 -13.63 1.11 8.60
CA ALA A 23 -12.24 1.19 8.99
C ALA A 23 -12.09 1.80 10.39
N GLY A 24 -11.17 1.24 11.16
CA GLY A 24 -10.90 1.68 12.52
C GLY A 24 -11.52 0.77 13.57
N ASP A 25 -11.59 1.26 14.78
CA ASP A 25 -12.15 0.64 15.96
C ASP A 25 -13.21 1.58 16.60
N ASP A 26 -13.75 1.18 17.75
CA ASP A 26 -14.75 1.96 18.50
C ASP A 26 -14.25 3.35 18.97
N GLN A 27 -12.94 3.60 18.94
CA GLN A 27 -12.31 4.88 19.29
C GLN A 27 -12.00 5.74 18.06
N SER A 28 -12.15 5.20 16.87
CA SER A 28 -11.90 5.91 15.63
C SER A 28 -12.99 6.93 15.34
N PRO A 29 -12.64 8.13 14.81
CA PRO A 29 -13.64 9.18 14.57
C PRO A 29 -14.61 8.77 13.48
N SER A 30 -15.89 9.05 13.74
CA SER A 30 -16.96 8.95 12.75
C SER A 30 -16.80 9.96 11.60
N GLY A 31 -17.58 9.78 10.53
CA GLY A 31 -17.58 10.73 9.41
C GLY A 31 -17.91 12.16 9.83
N ASP A 32 -18.89 12.35 10.72
CA ASP A 32 -19.27 13.67 11.23
C ASP A 32 -18.16 14.31 12.08
N GLU A 33 -17.45 13.53 12.87
CA GLU A 33 -16.31 14.00 13.66
C GLU A 33 -15.13 14.40 12.77
N LEU A 34 -14.85 13.65 11.71
CA LEU A 34 -13.83 13.98 10.70
C LEU A 34 -14.19 15.28 9.98
N VAL A 35 -15.44 15.44 9.55
CA VAL A 35 -15.96 16.69 8.96
C VAL A 35 -15.78 17.86 9.94
N GLY A 36 -16.13 17.66 11.22
CA GLY A 36 -15.93 18.66 12.27
C GLY A 36 -14.47 19.03 12.49
N LEU A 37 -13.53 18.07 12.42
CA LEU A 37 -12.09 18.31 12.52
C LEU A 37 -11.58 19.17 11.36
N ILE A 38 -11.99 18.85 10.13
CA ILE A 38 -11.59 19.59 8.92
C ILE A 38 -12.16 21.02 8.94
N HIS A 39 -13.42 21.20 9.36
CA HIS A 39 -14.01 22.53 9.53
C HIS A 39 -13.29 23.36 10.59
N ARG A 40 -12.94 22.76 11.74
CA ARG A 40 -12.15 23.44 12.78
C ARG A 40 -10.74 23.84 12.32
N ALA A 41 -10.17 23.10 11.35
CA ALA A 41 -8.91 23.46 10.72
C ALA A 41 -9.05 24.60 9.69
N GLY A 42 -10.28 25.09 9.44
CA GLY A 42 -10.56 26.23 8.56
C GLY A 42 -10.77 25.86 7.08
N HIS A 43 -11.14 24.61 6.78
CA HIS A 43 -11.35 24.15 5.42
C HIS A 43 -12.81 23.82 5.13
N ALA A 44 -13.22 23.93 3.86
CA ALA A 44 -14.51 23.44 3.39
C ALA A 44 -14.39 21.96 3.03
N VAL A 45 -15.38 21.15 3.42
CA VAL A 45 -15.34 19.70 3.16
C VAL A 45 -16.64 19.20 2.55
N ALA A 46 -16.50 18.36 1.53
CA ALA A 46 -17.57 17.56 0.93
C ALA A 46 -17.32 16.10 1.34
N TYR A 47 -18.21 15.54 2.15
CA TYR A 47 -18.13 14.17 2.65
C TYR A 47 -18.71 13.17 1.67
N GLN A 48 -18.07 11.99 1.57
CA GLN A 48 -18.56 10.85 0.82
C GLN A 48 -18.17 9.55 1.51
N SER A 49 -19.13 8.69 1.79
CA SER A 49 -18.86 7.33 2.24
C SER A 49 -18.42 6.46 1.06
N SER A 50 -17.38 5.65 1.26
CA SER A 50 -16.93 4.65 0.27
C SER A 50 -17.90 3.46 0.11
N LYS A 51 -18.92 3.37 0.97
CA LYS A 51 -19.98 2.35 0.90
C LYS A 51 -21.15 2.76 0.01
N ASP A 52 -21.24 4.04 -0.33
CA ASP A 52 -22.30 4.52 -1.18
C ASP A 52 -22.08 4.04 -2.63
N GLU A 53 -23.17 3.73 -3.32
CA GLU A 53 -23.11 3.48 -4.76
C GLU A 53 -22.55 4.72 -5.47
N ASN A 54 -21.68 4.50 -6.44
CA ASN A 54 -21.07 5.57 -7.24
C ASN A 54 -20.22 6.60 -6.45
N TRP A 55 -19.70 6.25 -5.27
CA TRP A 55 -18.84 7.14 -4.48
C TRP A 55 -17.67 7.73 -5.30
N ARG A 56 -17.20 7.01 -6.33
CA ARG A 56 -16.11 7.48 -7.20
C ARG A 56 -16.48 8.71 -8.03
N SER A 57 -17.78 8.95 -8.29
CA SER A 57 -18.21 10.16 -9.00
C SER A 57 -17.86 11.44 -8.25
N ARG A 58 -17.75 11.37 -6.91
CA ARG A 58 -17.30 12.50 -6.09
C ARG A 58 -15.85 12.91 -6.40
N LEU A 59 -15.00 12.00 -6.87
CA LEU A 59 -13.63 12.29 -7.27
C LEU A 59 -13.53 13.08 -8.58
N GLU A 60 -14.63 13.17 -9.35
CA GLU A 60 -14.70 13.98 -10.57
C GLU A 60 -15.01 15.46 -10.28
N GLU A 61 -15.45 15.77 -9.05
CA GLU A 61 -15.75 17.13 -8.66
C GLU A 61 -14.48 17.92 -8.35
N SER A 62 -14.51 19.21 -8.63
CA SER A 62 -13.38 20.10 -8.40
C SER A 62 -13.09 20.28 -6.91
N CYS A 63 -11.92 19.89 -6.47
CA CYS A 63 -11.42 20.09 -5.11
C CYS A 63 -9.92 20.46 -5.12
N ASP A 64 -9.43 20.93 -3.98
CA ASP A 64 -8.01 21.26 -3.82
C ASP A 64 -7.20 20.08 -3.27
N ILE A 65 -7.87 19.17 -2.54
CA ILE A 65 -7.29 17.95 -1.95
C ILE A 65 -8.37 16.88 -1.86
N VAL A 66 -8.01 15.63 -2.08
CA VAL A 66 -8.81 14.45 -1.70
C VAL A 66 -8.24 13.87 -0.42
N ALA A 67 -8.97 14.01 0.69
CA ALA A 67 -8.66 13.33 1.94
C ALA A 67 -9.29 11.93 1.96
N VAL A 68 -8.53 10.93 2.38
CA VAL A 68 -8.96 9.53 2.42
C VAL A 68 -8.83 9.01 3.83
N ALA A 69 -9.96 8.79 4.51
CA ALA A 69 -10.01 8.21 5.85
C ALA A 69 -10.35 6.72 5.76
N GLY A 70 -9.35 5.88 6.04
CA GLY A 70 -9.47 4.42 5.93
C GLY A 70 -8.13 3.71 5.90
N GLY A 71 -8.12 2.45 5.47
CA GLY A 71 -6.93 1.63 5.28
C GLY A 71 -6.37 1.71 3.86
N ASP A 72 -5.35 0.89 3.60
CA ASP A 72 -4.61 0.88 2.32
C ASP A 72 -5.51 0.59 1.12
N GLY A 73 -6.49 -0.31 1.25
CA GLY A 73 -7.40 -0.65 0.15
C GLY A 73 -8.16 0.57 -0.40
N ILE A 74 -8.76 1.42 0.46
CA ILE A 74 -9.47 2.63 -0.02
C ILE A 74 -8.49 3.71 -0.48
N VAL A 75 -7.33 3.86 0.18
CA VAL A 75 -6.26 4.77 -0.27
C VAL A 75 -5.78 4.35 -1.66
N GLY A 76 -5.52 3.07 -1.89
CA GLY A 76 -5.13 2.51 -3.18
C GLY A 76 -6.18 2.74 -4.26
N GLN A 77 -7.47 2.51 -3.98
CA GLN A 77 -8.56 2.74 -4.94
C GLN A 77 -8.65 4.22 -5.35
N VAL A 78 -8.58 5.15 -4.39
CA VAL A 78 -8.59 6.59 -4.67
C VAL A 78 -7.34 6.99 -5.45
N ALA A 79 -6.16 6.52 -5.05
CA ALA A 79 -4.91 6.84 -5.73
C ALA A 79 -4.93 6.35 -7.19
N LYS A 80 -5.35 5.10 -7.44
CA LYS A 80 -5.49 4.55 -8.81
C LYS A 80 -6.44 5.38 -9.67
N HIS A 81 -7.51 5.91 -9.09
CA HIS A 81 -8.47 6.77 -9.79
C HIS A 81 -7.89 8.17 -10.12
N LEU A 82 -6.98 8.67 -9.29
CA LEU A 82 -6.38 9.99 -9.42
C LEU A 82 -5.03 10.00 -10.18
N ILE A 83 -4.58 8.86 -10.71
CA ILE A 83 -3.35 8.80 -11.52
C ILE A 83 -3.43 9.84 -12.65
N ASP A 84 -2.35 10.63 -12.81
CA ASP A 84 -2.18 11.71 -13.79
C ASP A 84 -3.15 12.91 -13.63
N ARG A 85 -3.90 13.00 -12.53
CA ARG A 85 -4.87 14.10 -12.30
C ARG A 85 -4.31 15.27 -11.49
N HIS A 86 -3.12 15.14 -10.92
CA HIS A 86 -2.43 16.18 -10.15
C HIS A 86 -3.25 16.77 -8.97
N ILE A 87 -4.20 16.01 -8.43
CA ILE A 87 -4.95 16.36 -7.22
C ILE A 87 -4.24 15.70 -6.04
N PRO A 88 -3.74 16.46 -5.04
CA PRO A 88 -3.08 15.89 -3.88
C PRO A 88 -4.00 14.99 -3.06
N ILE A 89 -3.46 13.88 -2.57
CA ILE A 89 -4.13 12.92 -1.69
C ILE A 89 -3.62 13.13 -0.27
N ALA A 90 -4.50 13.24 0.70
CA ALA A 90 -4.18 13.29 2.12
C ALA A 90 -4.70 12.01 2.80
N ALA A 91 -3.81 11.10 3.16
CA ALA A 91 -4.18 9.88 3.85
C ALA A 91 -4.42 10.15 5.35
N ILE A 92 -5.56 9.67 5.87
CA ILE A 92 -5.91 9.62 7.29
C ILE A 92 -5.95 8.14 7.68
N PRO A 93 -4.91 7.62 8.37
CA PRO A 93 -4.78 6.19 8.64
C PRO A 93 -5.82 5.73 9.65
N MET A 94 -6.76 4.89 9.22
CA MET A 94 -7.78 4.27 10.05
C MET A 94 -7.89 2.76 9.81
N GLY A 95 -7.05 2.19 8.95
CA GLY A 95 -7.04 0.76 8.66
C GLY A 95 -6.14 -0.05 9.60
N THR A 96 -6.07 -1.35 9.35
CA THR A 96 -5.27 -2.30 10.13
C THR A 96 -3.76 -2.14 9.88
N ALA A 97 -3.32 -2.10 8.63
CA ALA A 97 -1.89 -2.03 8.27
C ALA A 97 -1.42 -0.58 8.05
N ASN A 98 -2.14 0.18 7.24
CA ASN A 98 -1.82 1.57 6.89
C ASN A 98 -0.39 1.72 6.30
N ASN A 99 0.00 0.81 5.40
CA ASN A 99 1.34 0.73 4.81
C ASN A 99 1.74 2.01 4.06
N VAL A 100 0.80 2.57 3.27
CA VAL A 100 1.01 3.85 2.57
C VAL A 100 1.25 4.98 3.56
N ALA A 101 0.37 5.13 4.55
CA ALA A 101 0.50 6.17 5.57
C ALA A 101 1.76 5.99 6.44
N ARG A 102 2.15 4.75 6.72
CA ARG A 102 3.39 4.41 7.43
C ARG A 102 4.63 4.81 6.64
N THR A 103 4.66 4.51 5.35
CA THR A 103 5.75 4.93 4.44
C THR A 103 5.87 6.45 4.39
N LEU A 104 4.74 7.17 4.44
CA LEU A 104 4.68 8.63 4.46
C LEU A 104 4.94 9.25 5.86
N GLY A 105 5.20 8.45 6.89
CA GLY A 105 5.46 8.92 8.26
C GLY A 105 4.25 9.51 8.99
N LEU A 106 3.03 9.12 8.59
CA LEU A 106 1.78 9.65 9.14
C LEU A 106 1.26 8.87 10.35
N THR A 107 1.68 7.60 10.54
CA THR A 107 1.16 6.72 11.62
C THR A 107 1.61 7.12 13.03
N ASN A 108 2.63 7.97 13.14
CA ASN A 108 3.10 8.49 14.42
C ASN A 108 2.36 9.78 14.86
N LYS A 109 1.33 10.18 14.12
CA LYS A 109 0.59 11.43 14.31
C LYS A 109 -0.87 11.12 14.62
N THR A 110 -1.48 11.95 15.45
CA THR A 110 -2.93 11.91 15.64
C THR A 110 -3.66 12.51 14.44
N ILE A 111 -4.90 12.08 14.18
CA ILE A 111 -5.72 12.62 13.09
C ILE A 111 -5.82 14.15 13.13
N PRO A 112 -6.04 14.81 14.29
CA PRO A 112 -6.00 16.27 14.37
C PRO A 112 -4.64 16.88 13.96
N GLN A 113 -3.51 16.21 14.28
CA GLN A 113 -2.18 16.67 13.86
C GLN A 113 -1.99 16.56 12.35
N ILE A 114 -2.45 15.45 11.74
CA ILE A 114 -2.41 15.25 10.29
C ILE A 114 -3.19 16.38 9.59
N ILE A 115 -4.44 16.63 9.99
CA ILE A 115 -5.30 17.66 9.40
C ILE A 115 -4.71 19.06 9.62
N ALA A 116 -4.19 19.35 10.79
CA ALA A 116 -3.54 20.65 11.07
C ALA A 116 -2.29 20.88 10.22
N GLY A 117 -1.57 19.81 9.86
CA GLY A 117 -0.37 19.86 9.02
C GLY A 117 -0.67 20.20 7.56
N TRP A 118 -1.89 20.03 7.06
CA TRP A 118 -2.23 20.32 5.66
C TRP A 118 -2.01 21.79 5.26
N LYS A 119 -2.05 22.70 6.20
CA LYS A 119 -1.76 24.13 5.98
C LYS A 119 -0.34 24.39 5.45
N GLU A 120 0.63 23.50 5.74
CA GLU A 120 2.01 23.62 5.29
C GLU A 120 2.18 23.19 3.83
N ARG A 121 1.20 22.49 3.26
CA ARG A 121 1.18 22.02 1.87
C ARG A 121 2.44 21.27 1.44
N LEU A 122 2.96 20.43 2.32
CA LEU A 122 4.11 19.59 2.01
C LEU A 122 3.67 18.44 1.12
N LEU A 123 4.08 18.47 -0.15
CA LEU A 123 3.76 17.46 -1.14
C LEU A 123 4.93 16.53 -1.37
N VAL A 124 4.65 15.24 -1.38
CA VAL A 124 5.59 14.18 -1.78
C VAL A 124 5.12 13.62 -3.11
N ASN A 125 5.99 13.63 -4.11
CA ASN A 125 5.74 12.94 -5.36
C ASN A 125 5.66 11.44 -5.10
N PHE A 126 4.74 10.79 -5.79
CA PHE A 126 4.49 9.38 -5.61
C PHE A 126 4.32 8.71 -6.97
N ASP A 127 5.06 7.67 -7.19
CA ASP A 127 5.03 6.86 -8.40
C ASP A 127 3.90 5.82 -8.29
N ALA A 128 3.56 5.19 -9.39
CA ALA A 128 2.73 4.01 -9.41
C ALA A 128 3.43 2.91 -10.21
N GLY A 129 3.28 1.66 -9.80
CA GLY A 129 3.65 0.55 -10.64
C GLY A 129 2.58 0.28 -11.69
N LEU A 130 2.99 -0.14 -12.88
CA LEU A 130 2.12 -0.63 -13.94
C LEU A 130 2.54 -2.05 -14.28
N ALA A 131 1.65 -3.00 -14.06
CA ALA A 131 1.84 -4.41 -14.37
C ALA A 131 0.92 -4.83 -15.51
N SER A 132 1.50 -5.29 -16.61
CA SER A 132 0.80 -5.89 -17.74
C SER A 132 1.05 -7.39 -17.75
N GLY A 133 0.01 -8.17 -17.92
CA GLY A 133 0.08 -9.63 -17.86
C GLY A 133 -1.20 -10.28 -18.33
N PRO A 134 -1.49 -11.52 -17.90
CA PRO A 134 -2.69 -12.24 -18.31
C PRO A 134 -4.03 -11.57 -17.94
N TRP A 135 -3.97 -10.59 -17.04
CA TRP A 135 -5.09 -9.76 -16.55
C TRP A 135 -5.22 -8.41 -17.29
N ASP A 136 -4.60 -8.25 -18.46
CA ASP A 136 -4.38 -6.97 -19.14
C ASP A 136 -3.38 -6.05 -18.42
N SER A 137 -3.76 -4.83 -18.06
CA SER A 137 -2.87 -3.89 -17.35
C SER A 137 -3.54 -3.38 -16.08
N LYS A 138 -2.82 -3.48 -14.97
CA LYS A 138 -3.23 -2.95 -13.66
C LYS A 138 -2.16 -2.05 -13.09
N CYS A 139 -2.58 -0.93 -12.47
CA CYS A 139 -1.68 -0.12 -11.64
C CYS A 139 -1.69 -0.64 -10.20
N PHE A 140 -0.54 -0.52 -9.53
CA PHE A 140 -0.42 -0.75 -8.10
C PHE A 140 0.25 0.44 -7.40
N ILE A 141 -0.10 0.62 -6.14
CA ILE A 141 0.36 1.71 -5.29
C ILE A 141 1.35 1.20 -4.25
N GLU A 142 1.12 0.00 -3.72
CA GLU A 142 1.97 -0.64 -2.71
C GLU A 142 2.97 -1.57 -3.35
N GLY A 143 2.51 -2.62 -4.02
CA GLY A 143 3.38 -3.61 -4.61
C GLY A 143 2.68 -4.70 -5.40
N LEU A 144 3.49 -5.53 -6.02
CA LEU A 144 3.12 -6.76 -6.70
C LEU A 144 4.08 -7.87 -6.24
N GLY A 145 3.54 -9.01 -5.87
CA GLY A 145 4.38 -10.10 -5.39
C GLY A 145 3.89 -11.50 -5.70
N MET A 146 4.76 -12.46 -5.43
CA MET A 146 4.51 -13.88 -5.61
C MET A 146 5.29 -14.72 -4.61
N GLY A 147 4.86 -15.96 -4.42
CA GLY A 147 5.46 -16.90 -3.48
C GLY A 147 4.75 -16.91 -2.13
N LEU A 148 5.51 -17.04 -1.04
CA LEU A 148 4.99 -17.29 0.31
C LEU A 148 3.87 -16.34 0.72
N PHE A 149 4.05 -15.05 0.51
CA PHE A 149 3.09 -14.03 0.91
C PHE A 149 1.78 -14.17 0.13
N THR A 150 1.87 -14.19 -1.20
CA THR A 150 0.72 -14.32 -2.09
C THR A 150 -0.05 -15.61 -1.87
N GLU A 151 0.64 -16.76 -1.73
CA GLU A 151 -0.03 -18.03 -1.45
C GLU A 151 -0.70 -18.04 -0.07
N THR A 152 -0.18 -17.30 0.89
CA THR A 152 -0.80 -17.15 2.19
C THR A 152 -2.06 -16.29 2.08
N MET A 153 -2.02 -15.15 1.37
CA MET A 153 -3.20 -14.33 1.07
C MET A 153 -4.29 -15.17 0.38
N TYR A 154 -3.93 -15.86 -0.70
CA TYR A 154 -4.87 -16.70 -1.46
C TYR A 154 -5.61 -17.72 -0.58
N ARG A 155 -4.91 -18.34 0.38
CA ARG A 155 -5.52 -19.32 1.29
C ARG A 155 -6.37 -18.69 2.39
N LEU A 156 -5.99 -17.52 2.87
CA LEU A 156 -6.80 -16.75 3.81
C LEU A 156 -8.13 -16.33 3.19
N ASP A 157 -8.10 -15.90 1.91
CA ASP A 157 -9.30 -15.53 1.14
C ASP A 157 -10.17 -16.75 0.79
N ALA A 158 -9.55 -17.89 0.48
CA ALA A 158 -10.24 -19.13 0.11
C ALA A 158 -10.97 -19.84 1.28
N ARG A 159 -11.02 -19.24 2.47
CA ARG A 159 -11.69 -19.77 3.67
C ARG A 159 -11.10 -21.08 4.20
N ASP A 160 -9.82 -21.30 4.06
CA ASP A 160 -9.11 -22.42 4.69
C ASP A 160 -9.04 -22.26 6.23
N ASN A 161 -10.20 -22.33 6.92
CA ASN A 161 -10.37 -22.46 8.38
C ASN A 161 -9.60 -21.49 9.29
N VAL A 162 -9.05 -20.39 8.76
CA VAL A 162 -8.46 -19.35 9.61
C VAL A 162 -9.50 -18.26 9.82
N ASP A 163 -10.28 -18.40 10.86
CA ASP A 163 -11.27 -17.42 11.24
C ASP A 163 -10.59 -16.24 11.96
N LEU A 164 -10.18 -15.23 11.19
CA LEU A 164 -9.70 -13.96 11.74
C LEU A 164 -10.86 -13.00 12.07
N ALA A 165 -12.09 -13.36 11.74
CA ALA A 165 -13.26 -12.50 11.91
C ALA A 165 -13.64 -12.31 13.38
N HIS A 166 -13.23 -13.23 14.27
CA HIS A 166 -13.45 -13.11 15.71
C HIS A 166 -12.47 -12.13 16.40
N LEU A 167 -11.38 -11.75 15.73
CA LEU A 167 -10.42 -10.79 16.26
C LEU A 167 -10.95 -9.36 16.00
N ASN A 168 -11.21 -8.63 17.06
CA ASN A 168 -11.69 -7.25 16.97
C ASN A 168 -10.53 -6.24 16.85
N ASP A 169 -9.36 -6.60 17.43
CA ASP A 169 -8.18 -5.74 17.43
C ASP A 169 -7.37 -5.88 16.14
N SER A 170 -7.05 -4.74 15.54
CA SER A 170 -6.22 -4.65 14.35
C SER A 170 -4.79 -5.17 14.57
N GLU A 171 -4.22 -4.97 15.77
CA GLU A 171 -2.88 -5.46 16.11
C GLU A 171 -2.90 -6.99 16.23
N GLU A 172 -3.92 -7.56 16.86
CA GLU A 172 -4.07 -9.02 16.96
C GLU A 172 -4.21 -9.68 15.59
N LYS A 173 -4.94 -9.05 14.65
CA LYS A 173 -5.05 -9.53 13.27
C LYS A 173 -3.69 -9.55 12.58
N VAL A 174 -2.93 -8.47 12.68
CA VAL A 174 -1.57 -8.36 12.11
C VAL A 174 -0.68 -9.47 12.67
N VAL A 175 -0.63 -9.62 13.98
CA VAL A 175 0.20 -10.64 14.65
C VAL A 175 -0.20 -12.06 14.20
N SER A 176 -1.49 -12.34 14.09
CA SER A 176 -1.99 -13.65 13.64
C SER A 176 -1.55 -13.98 12.21
N VAL A 177 -1.66 -13.03 11.29
CA VAL A 177 -1.19 -13.22 9.90
C VAL A 177 0.33 -13.43 9.85
N LEU A 178 1.10 -12.67 10.64
CA LEU A 178 2.55 -12.85 10.73
C LEU A 178 2.95 -14.23 11.26
N GLN A 179 2.21 -14.76 12.24
CA GLN A 179 2.42 -16.13 12.78
C GLN A 179 2.15 -17.19 11.71
N ILE A 180 1.06 -17.05 10.94
CA ILE A 180 0.73 -17.93 9.83
C ILE A 180 1.84 -17.92 8.78
N LEU A 181 2.31 -16.73 8.38
CA LEU A 181 3.42 -16.59 7.43
C LEU A 181 4.68 -17.29 7.94
N LYS A 182 5.03 -17.11 9.22
CA LYS A 182 6.21 -17.71 9.84
C LYS A 182 6.11 -19.24 9.92
N GLU A 183 4.94 -19.79 10.17
CA GLU A 183 4.71 -21.23 10.19
C GLU A 183 4.83 -21.80 8.77
N ARG A 184 4.19 -21.18 7.80
CA ARG A 184 4.24 -21.62 6.41
C ARG A 184 5.63 -21.54 5.80
N LEU A 185 6.45 -20.54 6.18
CA LEU A 185 7.82 -20.39 5.73
C LEU A 185 8.66 -21.66 5.95
N ARG A 186 8.39 -22.43 7.02
CA ARG A 186 9.16 -23.64 7.36
C ARG A 186 9.06 -24.75 6.34
N THR A 187 7.95 -24.81 5.61
CA THR A 187 7.64 -25.89 4.65
C THR A 187 7.45 -25.38 3.23
N PHE A 188 7.67 -24.09 3.01
CA PHE A 188 7.47 -23.47 1.70
C PHE A 188 8.51 -23.95 0.70
N THR A 189 8.06 -24.39 -0.46
CA THR A 189 8.94 -24.78 -1.57
C THR A 189 9.20 -23.57 -2.45
N PRO A 190 10.47 -23.19 -2.68
CA PRO A 190 10.78 -22.03 -3.51
C PRO A 190 10.27 -22.20 -4.95
N ASN A 191 9.70 -21.14 -5.50
CA ASN A 191 9.25 -21.07 -6.88
C ASN A 191 10.43 -20.83 -7.82
N LYS A 192 10.48 -21.55 -8.94
CA LYS A 192 11.46 -21.28 -9.99
C LYS A 192 10.95 -20.19 -10.89
N LEU A 193 11.59 -19.02 -10.86
CA LEU A 193 11.20 -17.86 -11.62
C LEU A 193 12.25 -17.49 -12.66
N LYS A 194 11.82 -17.14 -13.85
CA LYS A 194 12.64 -16.53 -14.89
C LYS A 194 12.37 -15.04 -14.90
N ILE A 195 13.39 -14.25 -14.58
CA ILE A 195 13.27 -12.84 -14.28
C ILE A 195 14.33 -12.04 -14.99
N THR A 196 13.94 -10.92 -15.58
CA THR A 196 14.87 -9.94 -16.14
C THR A 196 14.55 -8.56 -15.54
N LEU A 197 15.53 -7.92 -14.89
CA LEU A 197 15.44 -6.57 -14.34
C LEU A 197 16.35 -5.64 -15.14
N ASP A 198 15.78 -4.65 -15.83
CA ASP A 198 16.51 -3.70 -16.68
C ASP A 198 17.53 -4.39 -17.64
N GLY A 199 17.16 -5.54 -18.17
CA GLY A 199 18.00 -6.35 -19.07
C GLY A 199 18.98 -7.30 -18.37
N GLN A 200 19.08 -7.28 -17.04
CA GLN A 200 19.88 -8.23 -16.27
C GLN A 200 19.06 -9.48 -15.93
N ASP A 201 19.59 -10.66 -16.24
CA ASP A 201 18.99 -11.93 -15.82
C ASP A 201 19.19 -12.14 -14.31
N LEU A 202 18.07 -12.31 -13.60
CA LEU A 202 17.99 -12.59 -12.18
C LEU A 202 17.17 -13.87 -11.92
N SER A 203 17.11 -14.75 -12.90
CA SER A 203 16.38 -16.02 -12.79
C SER A 203 16.91 -16.88 -11.65
N GLY A 204 16.02 -17.54 -10.91
CA GLY A 204 16.41 -18.29 -9.73
C GLY A 204 15.27 -19.05 -9.07
N GLN A 205 15.54 -19.52 -7.85
CA GLN A 205 14.54 -20.13 -6.97
C GLN A 205 14.29 -19.21 -5.77
N TYR A 206 13.06 -18.75 -5.62
CA TYR A 206 12.69 -17.76 -4.62
C TYR A 206 11.52 -18.22 -3.76
N ILE A 207 11.64 -18.02 -2.46
CA ILE A 207 10.57 -18.18 -1.48
C ILE A 207 9.56 -17.05 -1.65
N LEU A 208 10.09 -15.82 -1.91
CA LEU A 208 9.31 -14.60 -2.04
C LEU A 208 9.98 -13.70 -3.08
N LEU A 209 9.17 -13.13 -3.94
CA LEU A 209 9.50 -12.00 -4.80
C LEU A 209 8.46 -10.91 -4.55
N GLU A 210 8.91 -9.72 -4.14
CA GLU A 210 8.05 -8.54 -3.97
C GLU A 210 8.61 -7.36 -4.76
N VAL A 211 7.80 -6.79 -5.61
CA VAL A 211 8.06 -5.58 -6.39
C VAL A 211 7.37 -4.42 -5.69
N MET A 212 8.12 -3.65 -4.93
CA MET A 212 7.59 -2.68 -3.98
C MET A 212 7.78 -1.26 -4.48
N ASN A 213 6.73 -0.46 -4.34
CA ASN A 213 6.76 1.00 -4.53
C ASN A 213 6.93 1.73 -3.20
N ILE A 214 6.55 1.07 -2.09
CA ILE A 214 6.62 1.58 -0.72
C ILE A 214 7.41 0.62 0.17
N SER A 215 7.72 1.05 1.40
CA SER A 215 8.59 0.27 2.30
C SER A 215 7.92 -0.96 2.92
N TYR A 216 6.59 -0.97 3.00
CA TYR A 216 5.82 -1.97 3.73
C TYR A 216 4.88 -2.74 2.81
N VAL A 217 4.60 -4.00 3.14
CA VAL A 217 3.63 -4.85 2.46
C VAL A 217 2.83 -5.67 3.48
N GLY A 218 1.57 -5.97 3.14
CA GLY A 218 0.69 -6.84 3.92
C GLY A 218 0.59 -6.43 5.39
N PRO A 219 0.84 -7.35 6.34
CA PRO A 219 0.66 -7.08 7.77
C PRO A 219 1.85 -6.27 8.34
N ASN A 220 2.09 -5.08 7.82
CA ASN A 220 3.15 -4.16 8.26
C ASN A 220 4.59 -4.71 8.10
N LEU A 221 4.83 -5.62 7.16
CA LEU A 221 6.17 -6.13 6.88
C LEU A 221 7.01 -5.08 6.16
N CYS A 222 8.06 -4.59 6.82
CA CYS A 222 9.04 -3.67 6.25
C CYS A 222 10.10 -4.45 5.47
N LEU A 223 9.81 -4.84 4.23
CA LEU A 223 10.73 -5.63 3.40
C LEU A 223 11.72 -4.75 2.64
N ALA A 224 11.33 -3.53 2.27
CA ALA A 224 12.17 -2.57 1.55
C ALA A 224 12.33 -1.25 2.35
N PRO A 225 13.10 -1.25 3.46
CA PRO A 225 13.16 -0.10 4.37
C PRO A 225 13.74 1.19 3.76
N HIS A 226 14.32 1.09 2.58
CA HIS A 226 14.88 2.22 1.82
C HIS A 226 14.10 2.54 0.55
N ALA A 227 12.91 1.94 0.38
CA ALA A 227 12.02 2.29 -0.72
C ALA A 227 11.55 3.73 -0.58
N HIS A 228 11.55 4.44 -1.71
CA HIS A 228 11.10 5.83 -1.79
C HIS A 228 10.11 5.95 -2.94
N PRO A 229 8.82 6.16 -2.66
CA PRO A 229 7.77 6.04 -3.68
C PRO A 229 7.79 7.12 -4.76
N GLY A 230 8.75 8.03 -4.77
CA GLY A 230 8.89 9.11 -5.75
C GLY A 230 10.28 9.21 -6.38
N ASP A 231 11.12 8.17 -6.29
CA ASP A 231 12.46 8.18 -6.88
C ASP A 231 12.51 7.66 -8.33
N GLY A 232 11.36 7.23 -8.87
CA GLY A 232 11.24 6.70 -10.23
C GLY A 232 11.79 5.29 -10.38
N LEU A 233 11.90 4.54 -9.29
CA LEU A 233 12.35 3.16 -9.24
C LEU A 233 11.37 2.29 -8.45
N LEU A 234 11.39 1.00 -8.72
CA LEU A 234 10.76 -0.01 -7.89
C LEU A 234 11.84 -0.73 -7.08
N ASP A 235 11.53 -1.10 -5.86
CA ASP A 235 12.39 -1.89 -5.00
C ASP A 235 11.97 -3.36 -5.10
N ILE A 236 12.81 -4.20 -5.70
CA ILE A 236 12.53 -5.61 -5.89
C ILE A 236 13.22 -6.41 -4.80
N VAL A 237 12.44 -7.01 -3.92
CA VAL A 237 12.90 -7.86 -2.82
C VAL A 237 12.90 -9.31 -3.28
N PHE A 238 14.06 -9.94 -3.20
CA PHE A 238 14.25 -11.34 -3.51
C PHE A 238 14.58 -12.11 -2.23
N VAL A 239 13.86 -13.18 -1.95
CA VAL A 239 14.19 -14.07 -0.84
C VAL A 239 14.41 -15.47 -1.40
N SER A 240 15.68 -15.89 -1.51
CA SER A 240 16.06 -17.23 -1.87
C SER A 240 15.97 -18.20 -0.67
N ALA A 241 16.16 -19.49 -0.92
CA ALA A 241 16.22 -20.48 0.16
C ALA A 241 17.31 -20.18 1.19
N ASP A 242 18.45 -19.62 0.74
CA ASP A 242 19.57 -19.25 1.62
C ASP A 242 19.25 -18.05 2.52
N GLU A 243 18.20 -17.28 2.21
CA GLU A 243 17.75 -16.15 2.99
C GLU A 243 16.51 -16.44 3.86
N GLN A 244 16.07 -17.71 3.91
CA GLN A 244 14.92 -18.14 4.71
C GLN A 244 15.04 -17.74 6.17
N ASP A 245 16.22 -17.90 6.77
CA ASP A 245 16.46 -17.51 8.18
C ASP A 245 16.33 -16.01 8.39
N LYS A 246 16.77 -15.18 7.44
CA LYS A 246 16.62 -13.73 7.51
C LYS A 246 15.15 -13.32 7.49
N LEU A 247 14.35 -13.94 6.61
CA LEU A 247 12.92 -13.69 6.56
C LEU A 247 12.23 -14.17 7.84
N SER A 248 12.61 -15.35 8.37
CA SER A 248 12.10 -15.87 9.64
C SER A 248 12.37 -14.94 10.82
N MET A 249 13.56 -14.35 10.88
CA MET A 249 13.91 -13.34 11.90
C MET A 249 13.08 -12.07 11.72
N CYS A 250 12.92 -11.58 10.49
CA CYS A 250 12.09 -10.42 10.19
C CYS A 250 10.65 -10.63 10.69
N LEU A 251 10.05 -11.79 10.39
CA LEU A 251 8.71 -12.14 10.86
C LEU A 251 8.64 -12.21 12.39
N ALA A 252 9.67 -12.78 13.04
CA ALA A 252 9.72 -12.86 14.49
C ALA A 252 9.81 -11.48 15.15
N ASP A 253 10.67 -10.60 14.64
CA ASP A 253 10.81 -9.24 15.16
C ASP A 253 9.51 -8.45 14.96
N SER A 254 8.83 -8.61 13.81
CA SER A 254 7.53 -7.98 13.57
C SER A 254 6.44 -8.48 14.52
N ILE A 255 6.39 -9.79 14.82
CA ILE A 255 5.48 -10.37 15.82
C ILE A 255 5.73 -9.79 17.22
N ASP A 256 7.00 -9.59 17.56
CA ASP A 256 7.40 -8.98 18.85
C ASP A 256 7.21 -7.45 18.90
N GLY A 257 6.62 -6.84 17.87
CA GLY A 257 6.43 -5.38 17.77
C GLY A 257 7.73 -4.59 17.60
N LYS A 258 8.85 -5.25 17.26
CA LYS A 258 10.12 -4.60 16.98
C LYS A 258 10.13 -4.07 15.55
N LEU A 259 10.83 -2.95 15.33
CA LEU A 259 11.07 -2.45 13.98
C LEU A 259 12.05 -3.39 13.26
N ALA A 260 11.53 -4.39 12.57
CA ALA A 260 12.33 -5.29 11.75
C ALA A 260 12.95 -4.51 10.58
N ARG A 261 14.26 -4.65 10.41
CA ARG A 261 15.00 -4.15 9.24
C ARG A 261 15.76 -5.32 8.64
N PRO A 262 15.10 -6.15 7.84
CA PRO A 262 15.72 -7.34 7.30
C PRO A 262 16.86 -6.96 6.34
N ALA A 263 17.99 -7.66 6.45
CA ALA A 263 19.07 -7.57 5.47
C ALA A 263 18.77 -8.51 4.28
N LEU A 264 17.58 -8.36 3.68
CA LEU A 264 17.17 -9.11 2.50
C LEU A 264 17.82 -8.54 1.24
N THR A 265 17.91 -9.35 0.21
CA THR A 265 18.42 -8.90 -1.09
C THR A 265 17.37 -8.01 -1.75
N VAL A 266 17.70 -6.72 -1.92
CA VAL A 266 16.88 -5.73 -2.62
C VAL A 266 17.63 -5.22 -3.83
N ARG A 267 16.95 -5.13 -4.98
CA ARG A 267 17.45 -4.49 -6.21
C ARG A 267 16.50 -3.37 -6.60
N LYS A 268 17.02 -2.27 -7.11
CA LYS A 268 16.21 -1.20 -7.68
C LYS A 268 16.23 -1.26 -9.19
N GLY A 269 15.10 -1.00 -9.82
CA GLY A 269 15.00 -0.97 -11.27
C GLY A 269 13.72 -0.32 -11.76
N GLN A 270 13.64 -0.13 -13.08
CA GLN A 270 12.52 0.55 -13.74
C GLN A 270 11.58 -0.42 -14.45
N ARG A 271 12.12 -1.56 -14.91
CA ARG A 271 11.36 -2.57 -15.64
C ARG A 271 11.76 -3.96 -15.22
N LEU A 272 10.78 -4.70 -14.70
CA LEU A 272 10.91 -6.11 -14.36
C LEU A 272 10.04 -6.93 -15.30
N GLN A 273 10.62 -8.00 -15.87
CA GLN A 273 9.92 -8.96 -16.70
C GLN A 273 10.00 -10.33 -16.07
N ILE A 274 8.85 -11.04 -15.99
CA ILE A 274 8.76 -12.36 -15.38
C ILE A 274 8.01 -13.27 -16.33
N GLU A 275 8.63 -14.44 -16.70
CA GLU A 275 7.90 -15.49 -17.40
C GLU A 275 6.91 -16.13 -16.42
N TRP A 276 5.61 -15.96 -16.69
CA TRP A 276 4.54 -16.50 -15.85
C TRP A 276 4.07 -17.85 -16.38
N ASP A 277 4.00 -18.85 -15.53
CA ASP A 277 3.62 -20.22 -15.85
C ASP A 277 2.48 -20.77 -14.97
N GLY A 278 1.65 -19.89 -14.41
CA GLY A 278 0.44 -20.28 -13.69
C GLY A 278 0.50 -20.10 -12.17
N PHE A 279 1.56 -19.53 -11.60
CA PHE A 279 1.58 -19.21 -10.17
C PHE A 279 0.69 -18.01 -9.80
N THR A 280 0.28 -17.95 -8.53
CA THR A 280 -0.51 -16.84 -8.02
C THR A 280 0.34 -15.58 -7.84
N VAL A 281 -0.25 -14.43 -8.13
CA VAL A 281 0.34 -13.10 -8.00
C VAL A 281 -0.62 -12.24 -7.19
N HIS A 282 -0.13 -11.42 -6.26
CA HIS A 282 -0.94 -10.33 -5.73
C HIS A 282 -0.56 -9.00 -6.38
N ILE A 283 -1.51 -8.10 -6.52
CA ILE A 283 -1.35 -6.74 -6.99
C ILE A 283 -2.07 -5.84 -5.98
N ASP A 284 -1.32 -5.14 -5.13
CA ASP A 284 -1.83 -4.54 -3.89
C ASP A 284 -2.57 -5.60 -3.05
N ASP A 285 -3.85 -5.40 -2.76
CA ASP A 285 -4.73 -6.28 -1.99
C ASP A 285 -5.46 -7.35 -2.81
N GLU A 286 -5.30 -7.36 -4.14
CA GLU A 286 -5.97 -8.31 -5.04
C GLU A 286 -5.06 -9.51 -5.36
N VAL A 287 -5.55 -10.73 -5.21
CA VAL A 287 -4.85 -11.95 -5.66
C VAL A 287 -5.36 -12.38 -7.03
N TRP A 288 -4.45 -12.74 -7.92
CA TRP A 288 -4.74 -13.22 -9.27
C TRP A 288 -3.96 -14.51 -9.59
N PRO A 289 -4.53 -15.47 -10.35
CA PRO A 289 -5.94 -15.51 -10.74
C PRO A 289 -6.83 -15.68 -9.52
N ASP A 290 -8.03 -15.10 -9.59
CA ASP A 290 -9.06 -15.41 -8.62
C ASP A 290 -9.61 -16.83 -8.87
N ASN A 291 -10.33 -17.39 -7.91
CA ASN A 291 -10.86 -18.75 -7.99
C ASN A 291 -11.85 -18.99 -9.16
N ALA A 292 -12.29 -17.92 -9.83
CA ALA A 292 -13.24 -17.95 -10.94
C ALA A 292 -12.57 -17.82 -12.32
N SER A 293 -11.32 -17.38 -12.35
CA SER A 293 -10.60 -17.12 -13.59
C SER A 293 -10.00 -18.40 -14.17
N ALA A 294 -10.25 -18.64 -15.46
CA ALA A 294 -9.56 -19.70 -16.20
C ALA A 294 -8.09 -19.34 -16.38
N PHE A 295 -7.17 -20.25 -16.02
CA PHE A 295 -5.76 -20.08 -16.29
C PHE A 295 -5.51 -20.01 -17.80
N PRO A 296 -4.77 -19.02 -18.31
CA PRO A 296 -4.35 -19.02 -19.72
C PRO A 296 -3.51 -20.27 -20.02
N LEU A 297 -3.72 -20.87 -21.19
CA LEU A 297 -3.08 -22.11 -21.61
C LEU A 297 -1.62 -21.93 -22.09
N SER A 298 -1.08 -20.72 -22.07
CA SER A 298 0.27 -20.40 -22.58
C SER A 298 1.07 -19.65 -21.54
N PRO A 299 2.39 -19.87 -21.44
CA PRO A 299 3.22 -18.99 -20.64
C PRO A 299 3.09 -17.57 -21.15
N ASN A 300 2.79 -16.66 -20.24
CA ASN A 300 2.64 -15.26 -20.51
C ASN A 300 3.79 -14.49 -19.83
N LEU A 301 4.06 -13.32 -20.36
CA LEU A 301 5.02 -12.41 -19.76
C LEU A 301 4.27 -11.46 -18.83
N ILE A 302 4.72 -11.34 -17.60
CA ILE A 302 4.37 -10.23 -16.73
C ILE A 302 5.43 -9.16 -16.94
N ASP A 303 5.01 -7.97 -17.40
CA ASP A 303 5.88 -6.83 -17.63
C ASP A 303 5.49 -5.71 -16.65
N ILE A 304 6.42 -5.36 -15.77
CA ILE A 304 6.19 -4.40 -14.68
C ILE A 304 7.08 -3.19 -14.92
N THR A 305 6.49 -2.00 -14.89
CA THR A 305 7.20 -0.73 -15.08
C THR A 305 6.76 0.31 -14.06
N VAL A 306 7.59 1.33 -13.83
CA VAL A 306 7.24 2.45 -12.97
C VAL A 306 6.66 3.60 -13.78
N LYS A 307 5.49 4.13 -13.34
CA LYS A 307 4.92 5.42 -13.81
C LYS A 307 5.33 6.51 -12.83
N ARG A 308 6.23 7.38 -13.27
CA ARG A 308 6.85 8.37 -12.40
C ARG A 308 5.93 9.54 -12.09
N HIS A 309 5.90 9.97 -10.83
CA HIS A 309 5.30 11.22 -10.34
C HIS A 309 3.85 11.41 -10.81
N THR A 310 3.11 10.32 -10.93
CA THR A 310 1.71 10.34 -11.39
C THR A 310 0.75 10.75 -10.29
N LEU A 311 1.22 10.77 -9.04
CA LEU A 311 0.47 11.11 -7.84
C LEU A 311 1.26 12.07 -6.96
N GLN A 312 0.54 12.76 -6.10
CA GLN A 312 1.11 13.57 -5.01
C GLN A 312 0.38 13.27 -3.71
N PHE A 313 1.14 13.01 -2.66
CA PHE A 313 0.59 12.89 -1.32
C PHE A 313 0.92 14.11 -0.48
N LEU A 314 -0.10 14.61 0.23
CA LEU A 314 0.06 15.68 1.21
C LEU A 314 0.47 15.06 2.54
N VAL A 315 1.63 15.48 3.05
CA VAL A 315 2.15 15.00 4.32
C VAL A 315 2.17 16.13 5.34
N SER A 316 2.21 15.76 6.61
CA SER A 316 2.35 16.70 7.72
C SER A 316 3.79 16.70 8.21
N PRO A 317 4.36 17.84 8.62
CA PRO A 317 5.72 17.95 9.15
C PRO A 317 5.91 17.18 10.47
#